data_8d9b999bd32e4a04019c363207b82d2b
#
_entry.id   8d9b999bd32e4a04019c363207b82d2b
#
_cell.length_a   1.000
_cell.length_b   1.000
_cell.length_c   1.000
_cell.angle_alpha   90.00
_cell.angle_beta   90.00
_cell.angle_gamma   90.00
#
_symmetry.space_group_name_H-M   'P 1'
#
loop_
_entity.id
_entity.type
_entity.pdbx_description
1 polymer ?
#
loop_
_entity_poly.entity_id
_entity_poly.type
_entity_poly.pdbx_seq_one_letter_code
_entity_poly.pdbx_strand_id
1 'polypeptide(L)'
;MSKQRNSQPALLILNQMAGPITWELAEDLGKQFGPVALLTGHPDTLAKGSTTNSADSAGVLLYAAAPYQRGSFPRRAWSWLRYLVQAFFWLWRRPRQIPVLLFSNPPMLCWLGWLMAVVRGQRYAVMVHDIYPDVLIRLAGFSEGGALVRVWRWLNRRAYQRAEIVLTLGEDMAATLGSQFKPRKTRAGAVEVVYPWVDTARIKPMTKADNWFARQHGQVDKLTVLYAGNMGLGHDLETMVEAARQLQDLPQVHFIFAGSGPKWSVVQEIIQEGAISNVTLLGWQPEEALPFMLATAEIALVSLEDELQGLAVPSKSIFALAAGSALLVVAPAANELAHWTRRFGCGAVVAPRTGELVKVIRQLAAQPDVLSAMRQRARRAAETEFARSGNTLRVATLLQTCLGLRSQTR
;
A
#
# COMPACT_ATOMS: atom_id res chain seq x y z
N MET A 1 -1.50 10.13 -41.20
CA MET A 1 -0.55 10.59 -40.18
C MET A 1 -1.18 11.75 -39.43
N SER A 2 -1.92 11.47 -38.37
CA SER A 2 -2.61 12.50 -37.57
C SER A 2 -1.59 13.16 -36.61
N LYS A 3 -1.54 14.48 -36.64
CA LYS A 3 -0.77 15.33 -35.72
C LYS A 3 -1.16 14.99 -34.26
N GLN A 4 -0.39 14.13 -33.59
CA GLN A 4 -0.40 14.10 -32.12
C GLN A 4 0.03 15.50 -31.64
N ARG A 5 -0.95 16.30 -31.24
CA ARG A 5 -0.70 17.57 -30.55
C ARG A 5 0.21 17.25 -29.35
N ASN A 6 1.37 17.89 -29.30
CA ASN A 6 2.24 17.98 -28.12
C ASN A 6 1.46 18.67 -26.97
N SER A 7 0.47 18.00 -26.40
CA SER A 7 -0.25 18.53 -25.25
C SER A 7 0.69 18.42 -24.05
N GLN A 8 1.06 19.56 -23.49
CA GLN A 8 1.81 19.60 -22.22
C GLN A 8 1.03 18.84 -21.16
N PRO A 9 1.70 18.00 -20.34
CA PRO A 9 1.01 17.31 -19.25
C PRO A 9 0.43 18.29 -18.25
N ALA A 10 -0.74 17.98 -17.72
CA ALA A 10 -1.40 18.78 -16.70
C ALA A 10 -0.73 18.61 -15.32
N LEU A 11 -0.09 17.47 -15.09
CA LEU A 11 0.55 17.10 -13.83
C LEU A 11 1.79 16.22 -14.09
N LEU A 12 2.83 16.41 -13.27
CA LEU A 12 4.00 15.52 -13.23
C LEU A 12 3.90 14.65 -11.97
N ILE A 13 4.04 13.34 -12.12
CA ILE A 13 4.06 12.38 -11.01
C ILE A 13 5.44 11.73 -10.95
N LEU A 14 6.05 11.70 -9.78
CA LEU A 14 7.34 11.07 -9.55
C LEU A 14 7.22 10.03 -8.44
N ASN A 15 7.52 8.78 -8.80
CA ASN A 15 7.61 7.65 -7.88
C ASN A 15 8.55 6.59 -8.46
N GLN A 16 9.69 6.33 -7.81
CA GLN A 16 10.64 5.32 -8.29
C GLN A 16 10.00 3.92 -8.35
N MET A 17 9.14 3.59 -7.40
CA MET A 17 8.41 2.33 -7.32
C MET A 17 6.91 2.54 -7.58
N ALA A 18 6.57 3.14 -8.71
CA ALA A 18 5.17 3.31 -9.11
C ALA A 18 4.54 1.95 -9.44
N GLY A 19 4.03 1.26 -8.44
CA GLY A 19 3.25 0.04 -8.59
C GLY A 19 1.79 0.31 -9.01
N PRO A 20 0.90 -0.71 -8.90
CA PRO A 20 -0.50 -0.62 -9.36
C PRO A 20 -1.26 0.60 -8.84
N ILE A 21 -1.16 0.89 -7.53
CA ILE A 21 -1.86 2.04 -6.91
C ILE A 21 -1.44 3.39 -7.56
N THR A 22 -0.14 3.59 -7.81
CA THR A 22 0.33 4.82 -8.44
C THR A 22 -0.09 4.90 -9.92
N TRP A 23 -0.08 3.76 -10.61
CA TRP A 23 -0.54 3.67 -11.99
C TRP A 23 -2.04 4.01 -12.10
N GLU A 24 -2.87 3.38 -11.27
CA GLU A 24 -4.31 3.64 -11.21
C GLU A 24 -4.63 5.11 -10.91
N LEU A 25 -3.87 5.73 -9.99
CA LEU A 25 -4.01 7.16 -9.72
C LEU A 25 -3.66 8.00 -10.94
N ALA A 26 -2.56 7.69 -11.63
CA ALA A 26 -2.14 8.42 -12.82
C ALA A 26 -3.18 8.32 -13.94
N GLU A 27 -3.78 7.14 -14.14
CA GLU A 27 -4.88 6.95 -15.10
C GLU A 27 -6.11 7.81 -14.76
N ASP A 28 -6.55 7.79 -13.50
CA ASP A 28 -7.76 8.49 -13.08
C ASP A 28 -7.54 10.02 -13.09
N LEU A 29 -6.35 10.49 -12.70
CA LEU A 29 -5.98 11.90 -12.84
C LEU A 29 -5.84 12.30 -14.32
N GLY A 30 -5.34 11.40 -15.17
CA GLY A 30 -5.25 11.62 -16.61
C GLY A 30 -6.61 11.80 -17.27
N LYS A 31 -7.60 11.01 -16.88
CA LYS A 31 -9.01 11.16 -17.33
C LYS A 31 -9.62 12.48 -16.89
N GLN A 32 -9.29 12.96 -15.69
CA GLN A 32 -9.91 14.15 -15.12
C GLN A 32 -9.27 15.45 -15.56
N PHE A 33 -7.94 15.52 -15.65
CA PHE A 33 -7.19 16.76 -15.88
C PHE A 33 -6.49 16.82 -17.24
N GLY A 34 -6.47 15.74 -17.99
CA GLY A 34 -5.69 15.59 -19.21
C GLY A 34 -4.33 14.92 -18.96
N PRO A 35 -3.45 14.86 -19.96
CA PRO A 35 -2.25 14.04 -19.89
C PRO A 35 -1.44 14.25 -18.62
N VAL A 36 -1.08 13.16 -17.97
CA VAL A 36 -0.23 13.11 -16.77
C VAL A 36 1.10 12.47 -17.13
N ALA A 37 2.21 13.06 -16.73
CA ALA A 37 3.54 12.48 -16.97
C ALA A 37 4.06 11.76 -15.74
N LEU A 38 4.26 10.46 -15.82
CA LEU A 38 4.76 9.60 -14.74
C LEU A 38 6.23 9.23 -14.97
N LEU A 39 7.12 9.64 -14.05
CA LEU A 39 8.53 9.23 -14.02
C LEU A 39 8.69 8.08 -13.02
N THR A 40 9.11 6.89 -13.49
CA THR A 40 9.25 5.70 -12.66
C THR A 40 10.41 4.80 -13.08
N GLY A 41 10.91 4.00 -12.13
CA GLY A 41 11.84 2.90 -12.38
C GLY A 41 11.22 1.52 -12.17
N HIS A 42 9.88 1.41 -11.97
CA HIS A 42 9.21 0.14 -11.72
C HIS A 42 9.07 -0.69 -13.00
N PRO A 43 9.67 -1.90 -13.08
CA PRO A 43 9.75 -2.66 -14.32
C PRO A 43 8.37 -3.03 -14.88
N ASP A 44 7.45 -3.54 -14.03
CA ASP A 44 6.13 -3.98 -14.50
C ASP A 44 5.28 -2.80 -15.02
N THR A 45 5.41 -1.62 -14.40
CA THR A 45 4.74 -0.41 -14.87
C THR A 45 5.32 0.06 -16.20
N LEU A 46 6.64 -0.03 -16.35
CA LEU A 46 7.30 0.28 -17.64
C LEU A 46 6.90 -0.70 -18.74
N ALA A 47 6.75 -2.00 -18.40
CA ALA A 47 6.28 -3.02 -19.34
C ALA A 47 4.84 -2.75 -19.82
N LYS A 48 3.93 -2.32 -18.92
CA LYS A 48 2.56 -1.91 -19.31
C LYS A 48 2.57 -0.78 -20.36
N GLY A 49 3.45 0.19 -20.22
CA GLY A 49 3.58 1.29 -21.18
C GLY A 49 4.12 0.89 -22.55
N SER A 50 4.85 -0.22 -22.65
CA SER A 50 5.38 -0.73 -23.94
C SER A 50 4.38 -1.59 -24.71
N THR A 51 3.40 -2.18 -24.03
CA THR A 51 2.37 -3.06 -24.62
C THR A 51 1.11 -2.33 -25.03
N THR A 52 0.82 -1.18 -24.42
CA THR A 52 -0.30 -0.33 -24.81
C THR A 52 0.16 0.59 -25.94
N ASN A 53 -0.34 0.38 -27.15
CA ASN A 53 -0.24 1.37 -28.22
C ASN A 53 -0.74 2.72 -27.66
N SER A 54 0.02 3.78 -27.90
CA SER A 54 -0.09 5.12 -27.33
C SER A 54 -1.46 5.83 -27.44
N ALA A 55 -2.49 5.18 -27.97
CA ALA A 55 -3.86 5.68 -28.08
C ALA A 55 -4.80 5.21 -26.94
N ASP A 56 -4.48 4.09 -26.25
CA ASP A 56 -5.35 3.48 -25.23
C ASP A 56 -4.88 3.70 -23.78
N SER A 57 -3.68 4.22 -23.57
CA SER A 57 -3.23 4.56 -22.22
C SER A 57 -3.90 5.84 -21.76
N ALA A 58 -4.98 5.73 -21.02
CA ALA A 58 -5.83 6.74 -20.38
C ALA A 58 -5.15 8.09 -19.99
N GLY A 59 -4.44 8.73 -20.92
CA GLY A 59 -3.77 10.01 -20.70
C GLY A 59 -2.48 9.96 -19.87
N VAL A 60 -1.83 8.80 -19.71
CA VAL A 60 -0.56 8.69 -18.96
C VAL A 60 0.64 8.65 -19.92
N LEU A 61 1.53 9.63 -19.78
CA LEU A 61 2.82 9.70 -20.47
C LEU A 61 3.91 9.11 -19.57
N LEU A 62 4.41 7.93 -19.91
CA LEU A 62 5.36 7.18 -19.11
C LEU A 62 6.81 7.53 -19.44
N TYR A 63 7.61 7.77 -18.41
CA TYR A 63 9.05 8.07 -18.51
C TYR A 63 9.85 7.12 -17.63
N ALA A 64 10.85 6.46 -18.23
CA ALA A 64 11.73 5.55 -17.52
C ALA A 64 12.82 6.28 -16.72
N ALA A 65 13.08 5.81 -15.52
CA ALA A 65 14.18 6.25 -14.66
C ALA A 65 14.88 5.06 -14.01
N ALA A 66 15.89 5.32 -13.18
CA ALA A 66 16.64 4.28 -12.48
C ALA A 66 15.73 3.38 -11.63
N PRO A 67 15.78 2.05 -11.83
CA PRO A 67 14.98 1.11 -11.05
C PRO A 67 15.45 1.07 -9.58
N TYR A 68 14.50 0.76 -8.70
CA TYR A 68 14.81 0.49 -7.30
C TYR A 68 15.54 -0.85 -7.17
N GLN A 69 16.64 -0.87 -6.43
CA GLN A 69 17.40 -2.07 -6.16
C GLN A 69 17.12 -2.57 -4.74
N ARG A 70 16.54 -3.77 -4.63
CA ARG A 70 16.39 -4.47 -3.35
C ARG A 70 17.75 -5.01 -2.93
N GLY A 71 17.95 -5.21 -1.62
CA GLY A 71 19.18 -5.76 -1.08
C GLY A 71 19.80 -4.87 0.02
N SER A 72 21.15 -4.82 0.08
CA SER A 72 21.86 -4.05 1.11
C SER A 72 21.56 -2.55 1.05
N PHE A 73 21.67 -1.87 2.21
CA PHE A 73 21.42 -0.44 2.31
C PHE A 73 22.23 0.40 1.31
N PRO A 74 23.54 0.14 1.07
CA PRO A 74 24.30 0.91 0.06
C PRO A 74 23.74 0.80 -1.36
N ARG A 75 23.28 -0.40 -1.77
CA ARG A 75 22.65 -0.60 -3.09
C ARG A 75 21.35 0.17 -3.21
N ARG A 76 20.52 0.16 -2.16
CA ARG A 76 19.29 0.96 -2.11
C ARG A 76 19.59 2.46 -2.18
N ALA A 77 20.52 2.95 -1.38
CA ALA A 77 20.90 4.36 -1.36
C ALA A 77 21.44 4.82 -2.74
N TRP A 78 22.24 3.98 -3.40
CA TRP A 78 22.75 4.25 -4.76
C TRP A 78 21.61 4.33 -5.79
N SER A 79 20.62 3.42 -5.71
CA SER A 79 19.46 3.46 -6.61
C SER A 79 18.61 4.73 -6.39
N TRP A 80 18.44 5.16 -5.14
CA TRP A 80 17.78 6.42 -4.79
C TRP A 80 18.51 7.64 -5.36
N LEU A 81 19.82 7.69 -5.18
CA LEU A 81 20.64 8.80 -5.71
C LEU A 81 20.54 8.90 -7.24
N ARG A 82 20.68 7.77 -7.94
CA ARG A 82 20.54 7.75 -9.41
C ARG A 82 19.17 8.27 -9.86
N TYR A 83 18.11 7.82 -9.19
CA TYR A 83 16.76 8.29 -9.49
C TYR A 83 16.60 9.79 -9.22
N LEU A 84 17.08 10.29 -8.08
CA LEU A 84 17.00 11.71 -7.72
C LEU A 84 17.72 12.61 -8.72
N VAL A 85 18.92 12.21 -9.17
CA VAL A 85 19.67 12.95 -10.20
C VAL A 85 18.89 12.98 -11.53
N GLN A 86 18.35 11.86 -11.96
CA GLN A 86 17.54 11.80 -13.18
C GLN A 86 16.26 12.63 -13.03
N ALA A 87 15.58 12.53 -11.89
CA ALA A 87 14.37 13.30 -11.57
C ALA A 87 14.65 14.81 -11.55
N PHE A 88 15.81 15.24 -11.01
CA PHE A 88 16.23 16.64 -11.03
C PHE A 88 16.34 17.17 -12.46
N PHE A 89 17.11 16.53 -13.32
CA PHE A 89 17.28 16.97 -14.71
C PHE A 89 15.99 16.85 -15.52
N TRP A 90 15.16 15.85 -15.21
CA TRP A 90 13.86 15.67 -15.86
C TRP A 90 12.90 16.81 -15.52
N LEU A 91 12.80 17.20 -14.22
CA LEU A 91 12.00 18.35 -13.77
C LEU A 91 12.57 19.66 -14.29
N TRP A 92 13.91 19.82 -14.29
CA TRP A 92 14.57 21.05 -14.73
C TRP A 92 14.22 21.40 -16.19
N ARG A 93 14.07 20.37 -17.04
CA ARG A 93 13.71 20.55 -18.45
C ARG A 93 12.21 20.76 -18.69
N ARG A 94 11.36 20.63 -17.67
CA ARG A 94 9.92 20.82 -17.79
C ARG A 94 9.52 22.25 -17.43
N PRO A 95 8.41 22.78 -18.00
CA PRO A 95 7.87 24.07 -17.60
C PRO A 95 7.53 24.11 -16.10
N ARG A 96 7.99 25.14 -15.42
CA ARG A 96 7.79 25.29 -13.96
C ARG A 96 6.32 25.47 -13.55
N GLN A 97 5.47 25.83 -14.50
CA GLN A 97 4.04 26.01 -14.27
C GLN A 97 3.30 24.70 -14.08
N ILE A 98 3.87 23.58 -14.57
CA ILE A 98 3.24 22.28 -14.39
C ILE A 98 3.49 21.82 -12.96
N PRO A 99 2.42 21.59 -12.15
CA PRO A 99 2.58 21.14 -10.78
C PRO A 99 3.10 19.70 -10.70
N VAL A 100 3.62 19.35 -9.53
CA VAL A 100 4.26 18.05 -9.30
C VAL A 100 3.60 17.34 -8.12
N LEU A 101 3.29 16.05 -8.28
CA LEU A 101 2.95 15.13 -7.21
C LEU A 101 4.14 14.21 -6.94
N LEU A 102 4.69 14.26 -5.74
CA LEU A 102 5.84 13.49 -5.30
C LEU A 102 5.42 12.41 -4.32
N PHE A 103 5.90 11.21 -4.52
CA PHE A 103 5.72 10.11 -3.56
C PHE A 103 6.93 10.00 -2.62
N SER A 104 6.77 9.31 -1.48
CA SER A 104 7.87 9.05 -0.53
C SER A 104 8.86 7.97 -0.99
N ASN A 105 8.91 7.66 -2.29
CA ASN A 105 9.88 6.73 -2.86
C ASN A 105 10.57 7.32 -4.12
N PRO A 106 11.87 7.67 -4.03
CA PRO A 106 12.76 7.55 -2.85
C PRO A 106 12.40 8.51 -1.71
N PRO A 107 12.82 8.20 -0.47
CA PRO A 107 12.44 8.97 0.72
C PRO A 107 12.78 10.46 0.66
N MET A 108 13.82 10.82 -0.08
CA MET A 108 14.31 12.19 -0.22
C MET A 108 13.64 12.95 -1.37
N LEU A 109 12.68 12.37 -2.06
CA LEU A 109 12.07 13.00 -3.24
C LEU A 109 11.35 14.31 -2.90
N CYS A 110 10.79 14.43 -1.69
CA CYS A 110 10.20 15.69 -1.22
C CYS A 110 11.22 16.84 -1.13
N TRP A 111 12.52 16.56 -0.88
CA TRP A 111 13.56 17.58 -0.88
C TRP A 111 13.79 18.16 -2.27
N LEU A 112 13.69 17.32 -3.30
CA LEU A 112 13.75 17.78 -4.68
C LEU A 112 12.57 18.73 -4.99
N GLY A 113 11.36 18.41 -4.52
CA GLY A 113 10.20 19.29 -4.63
C GLY A 113 10.43 20.64 -3.95
N TRP A 114 10.98 20.62 -2.73
CA TRP A 114 11.36 21.83 -2.01
C TRP A 114 12.41 22.66 -2.77
N LEU A 115 13.47 22.03 -3.28
CA LEU A 115 14.50 22.68 -4.07
C LEU A 115 13.90 23.37 -5.31
N MET A 116 13.07 22.65 -6.08
CA MET A 116 12.39 23.19 -7.26
C MET A 116 11.44 24.35 -6.92
N ALA A 117 10.77 24.28 -5.76
CA ALA A 117 9.92 25.37 -5.30
C ALA A 117 10.69 26.61 -4.89
N VAL A 118 11.86 26.45 -4.26
CA VAL A 118 12.74 27.58 -3.86
C VAL A 118 13.38 28.22 -5.07
N VAL A 119 13.97 27.41 -5.98
CA VAL A 119 14.78 27.92 -7.09
C VAL A 119 13.92 28.39 -8.27
N ARG A 120 12.79 27.71 -8.53
CA ARG A 120 11.98 27.94 -9.75
C ARG A 120 10.54 28.36 -9.46
N GLY A 121 10.11 28.36 -8.19
CA GLY A 121 8.71 28.60 -7.84
C GLY A 121 7.75 27.49 -8.27
N GLN A 122 8.23 26.27 -8.50
CA GLN A 122 7.39 25.15 -8.93
C GLN A 122 6.51 24.67 -7.78
N ARG A 123 5.21 24.52 -8.02
CA ARG A 123 4.25 24.05 -7.02
C ARG A 123 4.26 22.54 -6.94
N TYR A 124 4.15 21.99 -5.75
CA TYR A 124 4.14 20.55 -5.54
C TYR A 124 3.27 20.11 -4.38
N ALA A 125 2.79 18.87 -4.49
CA ALA A 125 2.16 18.09 -3.43
C ALA A 125 3.02 16.86 -3.10
N VAL A 126 2.89 16.33 -1.90
CA VAL A 126 3.60 15.12 -1.47
C VAL A 126 2.59 14.07 -1.03
N MET A 127 2.76 12.81 -1.48
CA MET A 127 2.02 11.65 -1.01
C MET A 127 2.97 10.73 -0.25
N VAL A 128 2.75 10.61 1.06
CA VAL A 128 3.61 9.88 1.99
C VAL A 128 3.03 8.50 2.23
N HIS A 129 3.71 7.47 1.72
CA HIS A 129 3.37 6.06 1.94
C HIS A 129 4.11 5.47 3.15
N ASP A 130 5.33 5.95 3.41
CA ASP A 130 6.16 5.55 4.54
C ASP A 130 6.82 6.79 5.13
N ILE A 131 6.89 6.88 6.46
CA ILE A 131 7.47 8.02 7.16
C ILE A 131 8.97 7.78 7.42
N TYR A 132 9.81 8.38 6.56
CA TYR A 132 11.25 8.38 6.73
C TYR A 132 11.72 9.65 7.48
N PRO A 133 12.80 9.59 8.28
CA PRO A 133 13.69 8.44 8.52
C PRO A 133 13.17 7.43 9.55
N ASP A 134 12.00 7.62 10.14
CA ASP A 134 11.49 6.87 11.29
C ASP A 134 11.39 5.36 10.98
N VAL A 135 10.98 4.97 9.78
CA VAL A 135 11.04 3.57 9.32
C VAL A 135 12.46 2.99 9.38
N LEU A 136 13.50 3.78 9.04
CA LEU A 136 14.89 3.30 9.12
C LEU A 136 15.38 3.22 10.56
N ILE A 137 14.94 4.09 11.44
CA ILE A 137 15.24 4.04 12.87
C ILE A 137 14.72 2.72 13.45
N ARG A 138 13.48 2.36 13.13
CA ARG A 138 12.83 1.15 13.64
C ARG A 138 13.37 -0.14 13.03
N LEU A 139 13.52 -0.18 11.71
CA LEU A 139 13.85 -1.42 10.99
C LEU A 139 15.35 -1.58 10.67
N ALA A 140 16.13 -0.52 10.63
CA ALA A 140 17.53 -0.55 10.21
C ALA A 140 18.52 -0.07 11.29
N GLY A 141 18.06 0.17 12.52
CA GLY A 141 18.92 0.51 13.64
C GLY A 141 19.60 1.90 13.54
N PHE A 142 19.02 2.84 12.79
CA PHE A 142 19.53 4.21 12.76
C PHE A 142 19.34 4.87 14.12
N SER A 143 20.39 5.58 14.60
CA SER A 143 20.28 6.29 15.86
C SER A 143 19.32 7.48 15.75
N GLU A 144 18.29 7.50 16.58
CA GLU A 144 17.28 8.57 16.58
C GLU A 144 17.86 9.96 16.82
N GLY A 145 18.84 10.08 17.72
CA GLY A 145 19.57 11.31 18.03
C GLY A 145 20.74 11.62 17.08
N GLY A 146 20.99 10.77 16.09
CA GLY A 146 22.11 10.91 15.16
C GLY A 146 22.02 12.18 14.30
N ALA A 147 23.18 12.75 13.94
CA ALA A 147 23.24 13.95 13.11
C ALA A 147 22.51 13.77 11.77
N LEU A 148 22.68 12.62 11.13
CA LEU A 148 22.00 12.28 9.88
C LEU A 148 20.47 12.33 10.01
N VAL A 149 19.93 11.73 11.06
CA VAL A 149 18.47 11.71 11.32
C VAL A 149 17.95 13.12 11.60
N ARG A 150 18.69 13.92 12.36
CA ARG A 150 18.33 15.33 12.64
C ARG A 150 18.28 16.17 11.37
N VAL A 151 19.30 16.05 10.50
CA VAL A 151 19.35 16.76 9.22
C VAL A 151 18.21 16.29 8.31
N TRP A 152 17.96 14.98 8.25
CA TRP A 152 16.86 14.41 7.45
C TRP A 152 15.50 14.95 7.90
N ARG A 153 15.20 14.88 9.20
CA ARG A 153 13.95 15.43 9.76
C ARG A 153 13.83 16.94 9.52
N TRP A 154 14.92 17.68 9.57
CA TRP A 154 14.94 19.11 9.26
C TRP A 154 14.60 19.39 7.79
N LEU A 155 15.19 18.64 6.85
CA LEU A 155 14.89 18.75 5.41
C LEU A 155 13.44 18.36 5.12
N ASN A 156 12.96 17.26 5.71
CA ASN A 156 11.56 16.85 5.58
C ASN A 156 10.60 17.94 6.06
N ARG A 157 10.90 18.53 7.24
CA ARG A 157 10.08 19.63 7.76
C ARG A 157 10.01 20.78 6.78
N ARG A 158 11.13 21.20 6.19
CA ARG A 158 11.17 22.27 5.18
C ARG A 158 10.37 21.90 3.93
N ALA A 159 10.52 20.67 3.48
CA ALA A 159 9.80 20.18 2.30
C ALA A 159 8.30 20.10 2.54
N TYR A 160 7.85 19.50 3.64
CA TYR A 160 6.42 19.37 3.94
C TYR A 160 5.77 20.74 4.23
N GLN A 161 6.44 21.64 4.95
CA GLN A 161 5.91 23.00 5.19
C GLN A 161 5.78 23.85 3.92
N ARG A 162 6.54 23.56 2.88
CA ARG A 162 6.50 24.29 1.60
C ARG A 162 5.57 23.64 0.58
N ALA A 163 5.24 22.37 0.73
CA ALA A 163 4.28 21.67 -0.11
C ALA A 163 2.90 22.34 -0.04
N GLU A 164 2.17 22.36 -1.14
CA GLU A 164 0.79 22.88 -1.16
C GLU A 164 -0.15 22.01 -0.32
N ILE A 165 0.14 20.70 -0.29
CA ILE A 165 -0.56 19.71 0.53
C ILE A 165 0.34 18.48 0.75
N VAL A 166 0.17 17.82 1.90
CA VAL A 166 0.77 16.53 2.21
C VAL A 166 -0.34 15.50 2.38
N LEU A 167 -0.34 14.47 1.57
CA LEU A 167 -1.31 13.36 1.63
C LEU A 167 -0.68 12.17 2.33
N THR A 168 -1.45 11.45 3.13
CA THR A 168 -1.01 10.23 3.83
C THR A 168 -2.13 9.19 3.88
N LEU A 169 -1.79 7.96 4.28
CA LEU A 169 -2.65 6.80 4.08
C LEU A 169 -3.54 6.45 5.29
N GLY A 170 -3.33 7.10 6.43
CA GLY A 170 -4.08 6.79 7.65
C GLY A 170 -3.98 7.91 8.69
N GLU A 171 -4.88 7.86 9.67
CA GLU A 171 -4.99 8.86 10.74
C GLU A 171 -3.76 8.83 11.67
N ASP A 172 -3.25 7.64 12.00
CA ASP A 172 -2.04 7.49 12.82
C ASP A 172 -0.82 8.09 12.12
N MET A 173 -0.71 7.89 10.80
CA MET A 173 0.34 8.51 9.99
C MET A 173 0.18 10.03 9.94
N ALA A 174 -1.04 10.52 9.80
CA ALA A 174 -1.32 11.96 9.80
C ALA A 174 -0.96 12.60 11.14
N ALA A 175 -1.27 11.96 12.26
CA ALA A 175 -0.90 12.40 13.59
C ALA A 175 0.63 12.44 13.77
N THR A 176 1.33 11.38 13.33
CA THR A 176 2.80 11.30 13.36
C THR A 176 3.44 12.43 12.55
N LEU A 177 3.00 12.63 11.30
CA LEU A 177 3.49 13.72 10.46
C LEU A 177 3.19 15.09 11.05
N GLY A 178 1.95 15.31 11.53
CA GLY A 178 1.52 16.56 12.15
C GLY A 178 2.34 16.93 13.40
N SER A 179 2.82 15.95 14.17
CA SER A 179 3.73 16.18 15.30
C SER A 179 5.14 16.58 14.88
N GLN A 180 5.63 16.06 13.75
CA GLN A 180 6.98 16.31 13.25
C GLN A 180 7.14 17.67 12.57
N PHE A 181 6.10 18.14 11.88
CA PHE A 181 6.09 19.48 11.30
C PHE A 181 4.75 20.18 11.56
N LYS A 182 4.79 21.32 12.20
CA LYS A 182 3.56 22.11 12.39
C LYS A 182 3.15 22.70 11.03
N PRO A 183 1.96 22.35 10.49
CA PRO A 183 1.46 22.98 9.27
C PRO A 183 1.39 24.49 9.45
N ARG A 184 1.65 25.27 8.40
CA ARG A 184 1.38 26.70 8.44
C ARG A 184 -0.12 26.93 8.58
N LYS A 185 -0.55 28.07 9.20
CA LYS A 185 -1.97 28.47 9.35
C LYS A 185 -2.69 28.66 8.00
N THR A 186 -1.96 28.72 6.90
CA THR A 186 -2.48 28.70 5.52
C THR A 186 -2.63 27.24 5.07
N ARG A 187 -3.49 26.96 4.08
CA ARG A 187 -3.70 25.60 3.51
C ARG A 187 -2.41 24.88 3.07
N ALA A 188 -1.34 25.63 2.81
CA ALA A 188 -0.04 25.05 2.46
C ALA A 188 0.54 24.23 3.62
N GLY A 189 0.93 22.97 3.33
CA GLY A 189 1.45 22.03 4.31
C GLY A 189 0.40 21.34 5.17
N ALA A 190 -0.90 21.47 4.88
CA ALA A 190 -1.92 20.68 5.54
C ALA A 190 -1.68 19.18 5.28
N VAL A 191 -1.88 18.35 6.32
CA VAL A 191 -1.86 16.88 6.20
C VAL A 191 -3.29 16.40 6.03
N GLU A 192 -3.54 15.70 4.92
CA GLU A 192 -4.83 15.13 4.61
C GLU A 192 -4.73 13.62 4.45
N VAL A 193 -5.69 12.91 5.01
CA VAL A 193 -5.75 11.45 4.92
C VAL A 193 -6.52 11.07 3.66
N VAL A 194 -5.88 10.24 2.83
CA VAL A 194 -6.51 9.51 1.73
C VAL A 194 -6.17 8.06 1.90
N TYR A 195 -7.16 7.25 2.23
CA TYR A 195 -6.94 5.83 2.44
C TYR A 195 -6.39 5.15 1.18
N PRO A 196 -5.51 4.14 1.32
CA PRO A 196 -5.13 3.31 0.19
C PRO A 196 -6.38 2.65 -0.38
N TRP A 197 -6.38 2.33 -1.66
CA TRP A 197 -7.58 1.85 -2.35
C TRP A 197 -7.38 0.52 -3.06
N VAL A 198 -8.49 -0.06 -3.44
CA VAL A 198 -8.58 -1.29 -4.20
C VAL A 198 -9.65 -1.16 -5.29
N ASP A 199 -9.40 -1.79 -6.44
CA ASP A 199 -10.43 -1.96 -7.46
C ASP A 199 -11.42 -3.04 -7.00
N THR A 200 -12.55 -2.60 -6.45
CA THR A 200 -13.62 -3.47 -5.94
C THR A 200 -14.41 -4.19 -7.04
N ALA A 201 -14.27 -3.80 -8.29
CA ALA A 201 -14.83 -4.55 -9.43
C ALA A 201 -13.96 -5.74 -9.80
N ARG A 202 -12.62 -5.58 -9.72
CA ARG A 202 -11.65 -6.64 -9.96
C ARG A 202 -11.55 -7.62 -8.79
N ILE A 203 -11.47 -7.11 -7.55
CA ILE A 203 -11.40 -7.94 -6.35
C ILE A 203 -12.77 -7.91 -5.67
N LYS A 204 -13.43 -9.04 -5.66
CA LYS A 204 -14.78 -9.21 -5.13
C LYS A 204 -14.97 -10.59 -4.53
N PRO A 205 -15.96 -10.78 -3.63
CA PRO A 205 -16.35 -12.08 -3.15
C PRO A 205 -16.72 -13.01 -4.29
N MET A 206 -16.41 -14.28 -4.14
CA MET A 206 -16.72 -15.35 -5.08
C MET A 206 -17.11 -16.60 -4.31
N THR A 207 -18.04 -17.40 -4.85
CA THR A 207 -18.34 -18.71 -4.27
C THR A 207 -17.14 -19.64 -4.48
N LYS A 208 -16.81 -20.45 -3.48
CA LYS A 208 -15.66 -21.37 -3.58
C LYS A 208 -15.85 -22.42 -4.67
N ALA A 209 -17.10 -22.85 -4.92
CA ALA A 209 -17.41 -23.79 -5.98
C ALA A 209 -17.07 -23.25 -7.38
N ASP A 210 -17.23 -21.94 -7.60
CA ASP A 210 -16.89 -21.26 -8.87
C ASP A 210 -15.43 -20.80 -8.94
N ASN A 211 -14.76 -20.81 -7.79
CA ASN A 211 -13.38 -20.33 -7.66
C ASN A 211 -12.39 -21.45 -8.00
N TRP A 212 -11.69 -21.32 -9.14
CA TRP A 212 -10.71 -22.30 -9.56
C TRP A 212 -9.59 -22.52 -8.54
N PHE A 213 -9.15 -21.44 -7.86
CA PHE A 213 -8.08 -21.50 -6.86
C PHE A 213 -8.54 -22.32 -5.63
N ALA A 214 -9.77 -22.09 -5.16
CA ALA A 214 -10.34 -22.86 -4.05
C ALA A 214 -10.47 -24.35 -4.41
N ARG A 215 -10.90 -24.67 -5.63
CA ARG A 215 -10.98 -26.07 -6.10
C ARG A 215 -9.60 -26.74 -6.20
N GLN A 216 -8.65 -26.04 -6.82
CA GLN A 216 -7.30 -26.57 -7.02
C GLN A 216 -6.60 -26.89 -5.68
N HIS A 217 -6.84 -26.09 -4.65
CA HIS A 217 -6.21 -26.23 -3.34
C HIS A 217 -7.10 -26.93 -2.30
N GLY A 218 -8.20 -27.58 -2.71
CA GLY A 218 -9.07 -28.34 -1.81
C GLY A 218 -9.78 -27.50 -0.74
N GLN A 219 -10.12 -26.25 -1.06
CA GLN A 219 -10.69 -25.29 -0.10
C GLN A 219 -12.20 -25.16 -0.18
N VAL A 220 -12.89 -25.90 -1.07
CA VAL A 220 -14.33 -25.73 -1.30
C VAL A 220 -15.13 -25.89 -0.01
N ASP A 221 -14.84 -26.96 0.75
CA ASP A 221 -15.55 -27.32 1.98
C ASP A 221 -14.78 -26.93 3.27
N LYS A 222 -13.79 -26.08 3.16
CA LYS A 222 -12.98 -25.63 4.29
C LYS A 222 -13.34 -24.21 4.73
N LEU A 223 -13.15 -23.91 6.00
CA LEU A 223 -12.98 -22.56 6.49
C LEU A 223 -11.51 -22.18 6.26
N THR A 224 -11.26 -21.34 5.27
CA THR A 224 -9.91 -20.97 4.88
C THR A 224 -9.46 -19.71 5.62
N VAL A 225 -8.33 -19.84 6.31
CA VAL A 225 -7.59 -18.74 6.95
C VAL A 225 -6.37 -18.41 6.11
N LEU A 226 -6.33 -17.21 5.51
CA LEU A 226 -5.31 -16.84 4.52
C LEU A 226 -4.36 -15.76 5.07
N TYR A 227 -3.07 -16.03 5.01
CA TYR A 227 -2.05 -15.00 5.01
C TYR A 227 -1.52 -14.82 3.58
N ALA A 228 -1.58 -13.61 3.02
CA ALA A 228 -1.10 -13.32 1.67
C ALA A 228 -0.15 -12.12 1.66
N GLY A 229 1.06 -12.29 1.13
CA GLY A 229 2.01 -11.21 0.91
C GLY A 229 3.44 -11.48 1.36
N ASN A 230 4.21 -10.40 1.56
CA ASN A 230 5.61 -10.50 1.98
C ASN A 230 5.72 -11.10 3.39
N MET A 231 6.52 -12.15 3.52
CA MET A 231 6.88 -12.79 4.79
C MET A 231 8.14 -12.11 5.36
N GLY A 232 7.99 -10.81 5.65
CA GLY A 232 9.07 -9.96 6.18
C GLY A 232 9.38 -10.22 7.64
N LEU A 233 10.52 -9.70 8.10
CA LEU A 233 10.94 -9.80 9.50
C LEU A 233 9.94 -9.15 10.46
N GLY A 234 9.22 -8.11 10.00
CA GLY A 234 8.18 -7.39 10.72
C GLY A 234 6.80 -8.08 10.77
N HIS A 235 6.71 -9.39 10.56
CA HIS A 235 5.45 -10.14 10.64
C HIS A 235 5.59 -11.35 11.55
N ASP A 236 4.68 -11.50 12.50
CA ASP A 236 4.63 -12.62 13.46
C ASP A 236 3.98 -13.85 12.81
N LEU A 237 4.75 -14.51 11.91
CA LEU A 237 4.29 -15.71 11.21
C LEU A 237 4.36 -16.96 12.08
N GLU A 238 5.31 -17.00 12.98
CA GLU A 238 5.55 -18.11 13.90
C GLU A 238 4.32 -18.35 14.78
N THR A 239 3.78 -17.30 15.38
CA THR A 239 2.52 -17.35 16.15
C THR A 239 1.34 -17.84 15.33
N MET A 240 1.27 -17.43 14.04
CA MET A 240 0.20 -17.85 13.13
C MET A 240 0.28 -19.32 12.75
N VAL A 241 1.49 -19.83 12.44
CA VAL A 241 1.71 -21.25 12.10
C VAL A 241 1.49 -22.13 13.32
N GLU A 242 1.93 -21.68 14.50
CA GLU A 242 1.68 -22.40 15.75
C GLU A 242 0.17 -22.46 16.09
N ALA A 243 -0.59 -21.42 15.77
CA ALA A 243 -2.04 -21.46 15.90
C ALA A 243 -2.67 -22.49 14.95
N ALA A 244 -2.17 -22.61 13.73
CA ALA A 244 -2.60 -23.67 12.80
C ALA A 244 -2.32 -25.07 13.37
N ARG A 245 -1.14 -25.29 13.95
CA ARG A 245 -0.78 -26.54 14.61
C ARG A 245 -1.77 -26.92 15.71
N GLN A 246 -2.20 -25.96 16.54
CA GLN A 246 -3.17 -26.20 17.64
C GLN A 246 -4.61 -26.35 17.17
N LEU A 247 -4.89 -26.10 15.89
CA LEU A 247 -6.24 -26.21 15.28
C LEU A 247 -6.38 -27.43 14.35
N GLN A 248 -5.43 -28.39 14.40
CA GLN A 248 -5.51 -29.62 13.60
C GLN A 248 -6.67 -30.55 14.03
N ASP A 249 -7.21 -30.35 15.22
CA ASP A 249 -8.40 -31.04 15.70
C ASP A 249 -9.70 -30.53 15.05
N LEU A 250 -9.65 -29.44 14.27
CA LEU A 250 -10.78 -28.89 13.50
C LEU A 250 -10.55 -29.16 12.00
N PRO A 251 -10.98 -30.32 11.46
CA PRO A 251 -10.68 -30.70 10.09
C PRO A 251 -11.27 -29.78 9.03
N GLN A 252 -12.27 -28.97 9.39
CA GLN A 252 -12.85 -27.95 8.52
C GLN A 252 -11.98 -26.69 8.43
N VAL A 253 -11.04 -26.41 9.34
CA VAL A 253 -10.17 -25.23 9.33
C VAL A 253 -8.90 -25.53 8.59
N HIS A 254 -8.59 -24.74 7.57
CA HIS A 254 -7.38 -24.87 6.78
C HIS A 254 -6.68 -23.52 6.60
N PHE A 255 -5.37 -23.51 6.72
CA PHE A 255 -4.55 -22.31 6.55
C PHE A 255 -3.84 -22.31 5.21
N ILE A 256 -3.81 -21.14 4.57
CA ILE A 256 -2.97 -20.89 3.40
C ILE A 256 -2.01 -19.76 3.74
N PHE A 257 -0.71 -20.01 3.61
CA PHE A 257 0.33 -18.99 3.63
C PHE A 257 0.86 -18.82 2.21
N ALA A 258 0.56 -17.68 1.59
CA ALA A 258 0.95 -17.40 0.20
C ALA A 258 1.86 -16.16 0.15
N GLY A 259 3.05 -16.28 -0.45
CA GLY A 259 3.99 -15.19 -0.58
C GLY A 259 5.45 -15.62 -0.64
N SER A 260 6.33 -14.70 -0.24
CA SER A 260 7.77 -14.95 -0.15
C SER A 260 8.40 -13.94 0.81
N GLY A 261 9.61 -14.20 1.26
CA GLY A 261 10.32 -13.26 2.12
C GLY A 261 11.34 -13.93 3.04
N PRO A 262 12.03 -13.15 3.88
CA PRO A 262 13.08 -13.68 4.77
C PRO A 262 12.62 -14.79 5.72
N LYS A 263 11.33 -14.77 6.12
CA LYS A 263 10.77 -15.79 7.05
C LYS A 263 10.20 -17.02 6.32
N TRP A 264 10.32 -17.11 5.01
CA TRP A 264 9.80 -18.26 4.25
C TRP A 264 10.35 -19.61 4.74
N SER A 265 11.67 -19.72 4.87
CA SER A 265 12.34 -20.95 5.33
C SER A 265 11.92 -21.31 6.75
N VAL A 266 11.80 -20.33 7.64
CA VAL A 266 11.37 -20.55 9.03
C VAL A 266 9.94 -21.11 9.07
N VAL A 267 9.03 -20.54 8.29
CA VAL A 267 7.65 -21.04 8.18
C VAL A 267 7.64 -22.48 7.64
N GLN A 268 8.44 -22.75 6.62
CA GLN A 268 8.55 -24.09 6.01
C GLN A 268 9.09 -25.12 7.01
N GLU A 269 10.12 -24.79 7.77
CA GLU A 269 10.69 -25.65 8.81
C GLU A 269 9.68 -25.99 9.89
N ILE A 270 8.98 -24.98 10.44
CA ILE A 270 7.94 -25.19 11.48
C ILE A 270 6.84 -26.13 10.98
N ILE A 271 6.39 -25.95 9.72
CA ILE A 271 5.35 -26.81 9.13
C ILE A 271 5.83 -28.25 9.01
N GLN A 272 7.07 -28.45 8.54
CA GLN A 272 7.65 -29.79 8.32
C GLN A 272 7.94 -30.52 9.64
N GLU A 273 8.63 -29.85 10.57
CA GLU A 273 8.97 -30.43 11.88
C GLU A 273 7.72 -30.70 12.74
N GLY A 274 6.73 -29.83 12.65
CA GLY A 274 5.47 -29.96 13.37
C GLY A 274 4.49 -30.93 12.73
N ALA A 275 4.79 -31.50 11.56
CA ALA A 275 3.88 -32.34 10.76
C ALA A 275 2.47 -31.73 10.63
N ILE A 276 2.42 -30.41 10.35
CA ILE A 276 1.18 -29.64 10.36
C ILE A 276 0.39 -29.90 9.07
N SER A 277 -0.68 -30.68 9.17
CA SER A 277 -1.44 -31.18 8.01
C SER A 277 -2.52 -30.20 7.50
N ASN A 278 -2.92 -29.22 8.29
CA ASN A 278 -3.94 -28.23 7.95
C ASN A 278 -3.36 -26.90 7.42
N VAL A 279 -2.16 -26.95 6.84
CA VAL A 279 -1.48 -25.78 6.25
C VAL A 279 -1.05 -26.08 4.82
N THR A 280 -1.32 -25.14 3.93
CA THR A 280 -0.75 -25.08 2.57
C THR A 280 0.18 -23.87 2.48
N LEU A 281 1.45 -24.10 2.14
CA LEU A 281 2.44 -23.06 1.90
C LEU A 281 2.64 -22.86 0.40
N LEU A 282 2.37 -21.64 -0.10
CA LEU A 282 2.43 -21.29 -1.51
C LEU A 282 3.41 -20.15 -1.74
N GLY A 283 4.25 -20.26 -2.75
CA GLY A 283 5.11 -19.18 -3.21
C GLY A 283 4.33 -17.97 -3.69
N TRP A 284 5.06 -16.99 -4.23
CA TRP A 284 4.43 -15.82 -4.83
C TRP A 284 3.51 -16.23 -5.97
N GLN A 285 2.26 -15.75 -5.90
CA GLN A 285 1.25 -16.07 -6.90
C GLN A 285 1.22 -15.02 -8.02
N PRO A 286 0.90 -15.41 -9.26
CA PRO A 286 0.70 -14.47 -10.36
C PRO A 286 -0.40 -13.43 -10.06
N GLU A 287 -0.30 -12.26 -10.67
CA GLU A 287 -1.26 -11.17 -10.45
C GLU A 287 -2.69 -11.56 -10.85
N GLU A 288 -2.83 -12.43 -11.84
CA GLU A 288 -4.12 -12.95 -12.32
C GLU A 288 -4.78 -13.89 -11.31
N ALA A 289 -4.01 -14.59 -10.48
CA ALA A 289 -4.51 -15.47 -9.44
C ALA A 289 -4.97 -14.71 -8.18
N LEU A 290 -4.49 -13.48 -7.99
CA LEU A 290 -4.74 -12.71 -6.77
C LEU A 290 -6.23 -12.57 -6.40
N PRO A 291 -7.17 -12.21 -7.30
CA PRO A 291 -8.59 -12.11 -6.96
C PRO A 291 -9.19 -13.44 -6.49
N PHE A 292 -8.77 -14.54 -7.11
CA PHE A 292 -9.26 -15.89 -6.79
C PHE A 292 -8.70 -16.39 -5.47
N MET A 293 -7.40 -16.20 -5.24
CA MET A 293 -6.74 -16.54 -3.99
C MET A 293 -7.37 -15.81 -2.81
N LEU A 294 -7.56 -14.50 -2.92
CA LEU A 294 -8.17 -13.69 -1.87
C LEU A 294 -9.64 -14.08 -1.61
N ALA A 295 -10.41 -14.33 -2.67
CA ALA A 295 -11.81 -14.73 -2.55
C ALA A 295 -11.99 -16.17 -1.99
N THR A 296 -10.92 -16.95 -1.88
CA THR A 296 -10.95 -18.27 -1.24
C THR A 296 -11.09 -18.18 0.27
N ALA A 297 -10.66 -17.07 0.89
CA ALA A 297 -10.57 -16.95 2.34
C ALA A 297 -11.87 -16.42 2.98
N GLU A 298 -12.28 -17.04 4.08
CA GLU A 298 -13.26 -16.47 5.01
C GLU A 298 -12.59 -15.52 5.98
N ILE A 299 -11.36 -15.83 6.41
CA ILE A 299 -10.58 -15.04 7.38
C ILE A 299 -9.25 -14.69 6.75
N ALA A 300 -8.90 -13.42 6.76
CA ALA A 300 -7.58 -12.92 6.36
C ALA A 300 -6.75 -12.57 7.59
N LEU A 301 -5.60 -13.24 7.73
CA LEU A 301 -4.60 -12.91 8.76
C LEU A 301 -3.78 -11.71 8.33
N VAL A 302 -3.74 -10.71 9.19
CA VAL A 302 -2.90 -9.52 8.99
C VAL A 302 -2.16 -9.23 10.27
N SER A 303 -0.82 -9.20 10.20
CA SER A 303 0.00 -8.72 11.31
C SER A 303 0.70 -7.43 10.96
N LEU A 304 0.89 -6.61 11.95
CA LEU A 304 1.75 -5.44 11.91
C LEU A 304 2.49 -5.36 13.24
N GLU A 305 3.81 -5.29 13.19
CA GLU A 305 4.61 -5.07 14.39
C GLU A 305 4.41 -3.65 14.93
N ASP A 306 4.53 -3.50 16.24
CA ASP A 306 4.41 -2.24 16.99
C ASP A 306 5.34 -1.16 16.44
N GLU A 307 6.50 -1.58 15.97
CA GLU A 307 7.57 -0.72 15.47
C GLU A 307 7.17 0.09 14.24
N LEU A 308 6.19 -0.37 13.45
CA LEU A 308 5.69 0.32 12.26
C LEU A 308 4.37 1.08 12.49
N GLN A 309 3.88 1.10 13.73
CA GLN A 309 2.67 1.85 14.08
C GLN A 309 2.83 3.33 13.72
N GLY A 310 1.85 3.89 13.00
CA GLY A 310 1.86 5.28 12.57
C GLY A 310 2.94 5.66 11.54
N LEU A 311 3.70 4.69 11.02
CA LEU A 311 4.75 4.91 10.01
C LEU A 311 4.37 4.42 8.62
N ALA A 312 3.50 3.42 8.52
CA ALA A 312 2.99 2.85 7.27
C ALA A 312 1.62 2.20 7.49
N VAL A 313 0.87 1.99 6.42
CA VAL A 313 -0.40 1.27 6.43
C VAL A 313 -0.28 0.00 5.58
N PRO A 314 -0.59 -1.20 6.12
CA PRO A 314 -0.53 -2.45 5.35
C PRO A 314 -1.64 -2.51 4.30
N SER A 315 -1.29 -2.32 3.03
CA SER A 315 -2.25 -2.34 1.92
C SER A 315 -2.94 -3.69 1.72
N LYS A 316 -2.33 -4.81 2.15
CA LYS A 316 -2.92 -6.15 2.01
C LYS A 316 -4.28 -6.30 2.71
N SER A 317 -4.54 -5.55 3.78
CA SER A 317 -5.82 -5.59 4.49
C SER A 317 -7.00 -5.14 3.62
N ILE A 318 -6.82 -4.10 2.80
CA ILE A 318 -7.89 -3.58 1.95
C ILE A 318 -8.26 -4.54 0.80
N PHE A 319 -7.28 -5.28 0.29
CA PHE A 319 -7.54 -6.32 -0.70
C PHE A 319 -8.35 -7.47 -0.10
N ALA A 320 -8.05 -7.86 1.15
CA ALA A 320 -8.83 -8.86 1.89
C ALA A 320 -10.26 -8.39 2.16
N LEU A 321 -10.44 -7.12 2.58
CA LEU A 321 -11.77 -6.52 2.74
C LEU A 321 -12.58 -6.56 1.44
N ALA A 322 -11.95 -6.22 0.31
CA ALA A 322 -12.61 -6.24 -1.00
C ALA A 322 -13.04 -7.63 -1.44
N ALA A 323 -12.24 -8.65 -1.12
CA ALA A 323 -12.58 -10.05 -1.35
C ALA A 323 -13.68 -10.58 -0.40
N GLY A 324 -14.10 -9.79 0.58
CA GLY A 324 -15.12 -10.18 1.56
C GLY A 324 -14.59 -11.12 2.64
N SER A 325 -13.32 -11.05 2.99
CA SER A 325 -12.73 -11.79 4.10
C SER A 325 -12.84 -10.99 5.40
N ALA A 326 -13.21 -11.63 6.50
CA ALA A 326 -13.11 -11.04 7.82
C ALA A 326 -11.64 -10.86 8.20
N LEU A 327 -11.26 -9.69 8.74
CA LEU A 327 -9.89 -9.47 9.18
C LEU A 327 -9.65 -10.11 10.55
N LEU A 328 -8.58 -10.89 10.68
CA LEU A 328 -8.02 -11.27 11.97
C LEU A 328 -6.68 -10.56 12.12
N VAL A 329 -6.72 -9.45 12.85
CA VAL A 329 -5.57 -8.55 13.03
C VAL A 329 -4.78 -8.99 14.25
N VAL A 330 -3.54 -9.41 14.01
CA VAL A 330 -2.56 -9.79 15.06
C VAL A 330 -1.67 -8.58 15.28
N ALA A 331 -2.04 -7.75 16.24
CA ALA A 331 -1.34 -6.50 16.51
C ALA A 331 -1.77 -5.93 17.87
N PRO A 332 -1.04 -4.96 18.41
CA PRO A 332 -1.51 -4.17 19.54
C PRO A 332 -2.84 -3.48 19.26
N ALA A 333 -3.58 -3.24 20.35
CA ALA A 333 -4.93 -2.70 20.25
C ALA A 333 -5.03 -1.29 19.66
N ALA A 334 -3.92 -0.56 19.59
CA ALA A 334 -3.88 0.86 19.24
C ALA A 334 -3.18 1.13 17.90
N ASN A 335 -3.54 0.43 16.83
CA ASN A 335 -3.03 0.72 15.49
C ASN A 335 -4.16 0.96 14.48
N GLU A 336 -3.83 1.53 13.34
CA GLU A 336 -4.77 1.88 12.27
C GLU A 336 -5.66 0.70 11.85
N LEU A 337 -5.09 -0.50 11.67
CA LEU A 337 -5.88 -1.68 11.30
C LEU A 337 -6.84 -2.12 12.40
N ALA A 338 -6.43 -2.04 13.66
CA ALA A 338 -7.29 -2.33 14.79
C ALA A 338 -8.44 -1.32 14.87
N HIS A 339 -8.16 -0.04 14.60
CA HIS A 339 -9.19 1.01 14.50
C HIS A 339 -10.19 0.70 13.39
N TRP A 340 -9.74 0.39 12.16
CA TRP A 340 -10.62 0.03 11.04
C TRP A 340 -11.44 -1.21 11.35
N THR A 341 -10.80 -2.27 11.87
CA THR A 341 -11.47 -3.54 12.17
C THR A 341 -12.62 -3.35 13.15
N ARG A 342 -12.41 -2.52 14.21
CA ARG A 342 -13.46 -2.22 15.19
C ARG A 342 -14.52 -1.26 14.63
N ARG A 343 -14.10 -0.17 13.98
CA ARG A 343 -15.01 0.83 13.39
C ARG A 343 -15.99 0.20 12.41
N PHE A 344 -15.51 -0.69 11.58
CA PHE A 344 -16.35 -1.34 10.56
C PHE A 344 -16.97 -2.65 11.05
N GLY A 345 -16.56 -3.17 12.20
CA GLY A 345 -17.02 -4.46 12.72
C GLY A 345 -16.74 -5.62 11.74
N CYS A 346 -15.65 -5.54 10.99
CA CYS A 346 -15.30 -6.43 9.88
C CYS A 346 -14.33 -7.54 10.27
N GLY A 347 -14.14 -7.81 11.57
CA GLY A 347 -13.21 -8.81 12.02
C GLY A 347 -12.93 -8.75 13.53
N ALA A 348 -11.80 -9.32 13.93
CA ALA A 348 -11.31 -9.33 15.31
C ALA A 348 -9.87 -8.84 15.40
N VAL A 349 -9.51 -8.27 16.54
CA VAL A 349 -8.14 -7.83 16.87
C VAL A 349 -7.66 -8.63 18.06
N VAL A 350 -6.52 -9.28 17.94
CA VAL A 350 -5.91 -10.11 18.98
C VAL A 350 -4.47 -9.69 19.24
N ALA A 351 -4.04 -9.87 20.48
CA ALA A 351 -2.63 -9.73 20.80
C ALA A 351 -1.79 -10.81 20.08
N PRO A 352 -0.49 -10.60 19.83
CA PRO A 352 0.39 -11.58 19.19
C PRO A 352 0.69 -12.75 20.14
N ARG A 353 -0.32 -13.57 20.40
CA ARG A 353 -0.29 -14.76 21.25
C ARG A 353 -1.09 -15.87 20.59
N THR A 354 -0.46 -17.02 20.43
CA THR A 354 -1.08 -18.20 19.80
C THR A 354 -2.45 -18.54 20.37
N GLY A 355 -2.59 -18.56 21.70
CA GLY A 355 -3.86 -18.90 22.37
C GLY A 355 -5.02 -17.94 22.03
N GLU A 356 -4.74 -16.66 21.84
CA GLU A 356 -5.75 -15.69 21.40
C GLU A 356 -6.23 -15.94 19.97
N LEU A 357 -5.30 -16.23 19.05
CA LEU A 357 -5.64 -16.61 17.68
C LEU A 357 -6.49 -17.88 17.66
N VAL A 358 -6.05 -18.93 18.34
CA VAL A 358 -6.75 -20.22 18.43
C VAL A 358 -8.17 -20.02 18.96
N LYS A 359 -8.32 -19.26 20.04
CA LYS A 359 -9.63 -18.96 20.64
C LYS A 359 -10.57 -18.29 19.65
N VAL A 360 -10.12 -17.24 18.97
CA VAL A 360 -10.97 -16.48 18.04
C VAL A 360 -11.29 -17.32 16.81
N ILE A 361 -10.37 -18.07 16.24
CA ILE A 361 -10.65 -18.92 15.07
C ILE A 361 -11.65 -20.02 15.43
N ARG A 362 -11.52 -20.68 16.61
CA ARG A 362 -12.51 -21.64 17.12
C ARG A 362 -13.91 -21.04 17.26
N GLN A 363 -13.99 -19.82 17.83
CA GLN A 363 -15.26 -19.12 17.97
C GLN A 363 -15.91 -18.82 16.61
N LEU A 364 -15.14 -18.31 15.66
CA LEU A 364 -15.64 -18.00 14.32
C LEU A 364 -16.03 -19.26 13.54
N ALA A 365 -15.29 -20.36 13.71
CA ALA A 365 -15.63 -21.66 13.12
C ALA A 365 -16.95 -22.25 13.69
N ALA A 366 -17.23 -21.97 14.96
CA ALA A 366 -18.47 -22.41 15.63
C ALA A 366 -19.65 -21.45 15.39
N GLN A 367 -19.44 -20.26 14.83
CA GLN A 367 -20.43 -19.20 14.64
C GLN A 367 -20.45 -18.68 13.19
N PRO A 368 -20.88 -19.47 12.21
CA PRO A 368 -20.81 -19.10 10.80
C PRO A 368 -21.61 -17.84 10.46
N ASP A 369 -22.72 -17.58 11.15
CA ASP A 369 -23.53 -16.38 10.94
C ASP A 369 -22.78 -15.11 11.36
N VAL A 370 -22.06 -15.15 12.48
CA VAL A 370 -21.21 -14.04 12.94
C VAL A 370 -20.10 -13.77 11.94
N LEU A 371 -19.42 -14.82 11.48
CA LEU A 371 -18.38 -14.71 10.47
C LEU A 371 -18.93 -14.15 9.14
N SER A 372 -20.10 -14.63 8.69
CA SER A 372 -20.77 -14.12 7.50
C SER A 372 -21.10 -12.63 7.62
N ALA A 373 -21.62 -12.19 8.75
CA ALA A 373 -21.91 -10.79 9.01
C ALA A 373 -20.63 -9.91 9.03
N MET A 374 -19.51 -10.40 9.58
CA MET A 374 -18.21 -9.72 9.52
C MET A 374 -17.73 -9.58 8.08
N ARG A 375 -17.82 -10.64 7.28
CA ARG A 375 -17.45 -10.66 5.86
C ARG A 375 -18.26 -9.67 5.02
N GLN A 376 -19.56 -9.57 5.25
CA GLN A 376 -20.42 -8.59 4.57
C GLN A 376 -20.00 -7.14 4.94
N ARG A 377 -19.72 -6.89 6.22
CA ARG A 377 -19.22 -5.58 6.66
C ARG A 377 -17.83 -5.27 6.10
N ALA A 378 -16.95 -6.27 5.97
CA ALA A 378 -15.66 -6.14 5.32
C ALA A 378 -15.80 -5.66 3.87
N ARG A 379 -16.67 -6.34 3.10
CA ARG A 379 -16.98 -5.96 1.72
C ARG A 379 -17.54 -4.55 1.62
N ARG A 380 -18.50 -4.20 2.46
CA ARG A 380 -19.09 -2.85 2.50
C ARG A 380 -18.03 -1.79 2.81
N ALA A 381 -17.16 -2.02 3.78
CA ALA A 381 -16.06 -1.10 4.09
C ALA A 381 -15.15 -0.89 2.87
N ALA A 382 -14.81 -1.95 2.13
CA ALA A 382 -14.03 -1.83 0.91
C ALA A 382 -14.72 -0.97 -0.16
N GLU A 383 -16.02 -1.10 -0.32
CA GLU A 383 -16.81 -0.35 -1.32
C GLU A 383 -17.04 1.11 -0.94
N THR A 384 -17.17 1.43 0.36
CA THR A 384 -17.46 2.79 0.82
C THR A 384 -16.22 3.61 1.14
N GLU A 385 -15.23 3.01 1.82
CA GLU A 385 -14.07 3.74 2.34
C GLU A 385 -12.79 3.53 1.49
N PHE A 386 -12.64 2.32 0.90
CA PHE A 386 -11.40 1.92 0.23
C PHE A 386 -11.55 1.72 -1.28
N ALA A 387 -12.68 2.10 -1.87
CA ALA A 387 -12.88 1.99 -3.32
C ALA A 387 -11.93 2.93 -4.08
N ARG A 388 -11.33 2.44 -5.19
CA ARG A 388 -10.48 3.22 -6.08
C ARG A 388 -11.16 4.52 -6.49
N SER A 389 -12.39 4.45 -7.00
CA SER A 389 -13.09 5.62 -7.54
C SER A 389 -13.28 6.74 -6.52
N GLY A 390 -13.62 6.42 -5.27
CA GLY A 390 -13.80 7.40 -4.20
C GLY A 390 -12.48 8.05 -3.77
N ASN A 391 -11.45 7.24 -3.56
CA ASN A 391 -10.16 7.75 -3.06
C ASN A 391 -9.36 8.50 -4.14
N THR A 392 -9.34 8.03 -5.38
CA THR A 392 -8.69 8.76 -6.49
C THR A 392 -9.41 10.08 -6.80
N LEU A 393 -10.75 10.11 -6.71
CA LEU A 393 -11.51 11.36 -6.83
C LEU A 393 -11.19 12.33 -5.68
N ARG A 394 -11.04 11.83 -4.44
CA ARG A 394 -10.61 12.66 -3.30
C ARG A 394 -9.23 13.25 -3.53
N VAL A 395 -8.25 12.46 -3.98
CA VAL A 395 -6.92 12.97 -4.38
C VAL A 395 -7.06 14.04 -5.45
N ALA A 396 -7.83 13.78 -6.49
CA ALA A 396 -8.03 14.72 -7.59
C ALA A 396 -8.61 16.05 -7.10
N THR A 397 -9.64 16.02 -6.25
CA THR A 397 -10.28 17.21 -5.67
C THR A 397 -9.29 18.02 -4.82
N LEU A 398 -8.49 17.35 -3.98
CA LEU A 398 -7.48 18.00 -3.16
C LEU A 398 -6.37 18.62 -4.02
N LEU A 399 -5.88 17.93 -5.03
CA LEU A 399 -4.88 18.47 -5.96
C LEU A 399 -5.44 19.62 -6.81
N GLN A 400 -6.68 19.53 -7.26
CA GLN A 400 -7.37 20.62 -7.96
C GLN A 400 -7.40 21.88 -7.09
N THR A 401 -7.83 21.75 -5.86
CA THR A 401 -7.95 22.88 -4.92
C THR A 401 -6.57 23.47 -4.57
N CYS A 402 -5.58 22.61 -4.29
CA CYS A 402 -4.29 23.05 -3.77
C CYS A 402 -3.29 23.40 -4.88
N LEU A 403 -3.32 22.73 -6.04
CA LEU A 403 -2.41 22.98 -7.16
C LEU A 403 -3.01 23.78 -8.30
N GLY A 404 -4.32 24.05 -8.27
CA GLY A 404 -5.01 24.82 -9.30
C GLY A 404 -5.14 24.06 -10.63
N LEU A 405 -5.25 22.73 -10.58
CA LEU A 405 -5.51 21.91 -11.75
C LEU A 405 -6.89 22.25 -12.35
N ARG A 406 -7.00 22.23 -13.68
CA ARG A 406 -8.28 22.48 -14.36
C ARG A 406 -8.86 21.15 -14.84
N SER A 407 -10.11 20.85 -14.48
CA SER A 407 -10.80 19.68 -14.99
C SER A 407 -11.07 19.83 -16.49
N GLN A 408 -10.92 18.74 -17.25
CA GLN A 408 -11.31 18.69 -18.67
C GLN A 408 -12.78 18.32 -18.86
N THR A 409 -13.44 17.80 -17.83
CA THR A 409 -14.89 17.55 -17.86
C THR A 409 -15.63 18.88 -17.74
N ARG A 410 -16.22 19.31 -18.84
CA ARG A 410 -17.33 20.24 -18.88
C ARG A 410 -18.64 19.49 -18.78
#